data_33b67620695a777c740ffa4b49924dd0
#
_entry.id   33b67620695a777c740ffa4b49924dd0
#
_cell.length_a   1.000
_cell.length_b   1.000
_cell.length_c   1.000
_cell.angle_alpha   90.00
_cell.angle_beta   90.00
_cell.angle_gamma   90.00
#
_symmetry.space_group_name_H-M   'P 1'
#
loop_
_entity.id
_entity.type
_entity.pdbx_description
1 polymer ?
#
loop_
_entity_poly.entity_id
_entity_poly.type
_entity_poly.pdbx_seq_one_letter_code
_entity_poly.pdbx_strand_id
1 'polypeptide(L)'
;MTSWRLGLLSGLAAVAAILLVRTSGASAAAHTWHALRAAGFVAYLLFWVSCLSGMAFYLRIAVPRVRASVLFELHRVTGVLAAAFLAGHLVGVLVDPWIDFRVIDILAGATASYRPFALFLGAVGAWAVAIVVG
;
A
#
# COMPACT_ATOMS: atom_id res chain seq x y z
N MET A 1 16.23 16.57 -0.67
CA MET A 1 16.08 15.12 -0.92
C MET A 1 14.90 14.94 -1.83
N THR A 2 15.08 14.22 -2.92
CA THR A 2 13.99 13.98 -3.89
C THR A 2 12.95 13.03 -3.27
N SER A 3 11.67 13.33 -3.42
CA SER A 3 10.54 12.61 -2.80
C SER A 3 10.49 11.11 -3.09
N TRP A 4 10.98 10.67 -4.26
CA TRP A 4 11.07 9.25 -4.59
C TRP A 4 12.04 8.48 -3.68
N ARG A 5 13.12 9.13 -3.20
CA ARG A 5 14.07 8.51 -2.24
C ARG A 5 13.41 8.29 -0.87
N LEU A 6 12.57 9.23 -0.43
CA LEU A 6 11.79 9.06 0.80
C LEU A 6 10.78 7.91 0.67
N GLY A 7 10.11 7.79 -0.48
CA GLY A 7 9.21 6.68 -0.75
C GLY A 7 9.91 5.32 -0.77
N LEU A 8 11.07 5.22 -1.43
CA LEU A 8 11.87 4.00 -1.42
C LEU A 8 12.38 3.64 -0.02
N LEU A 9 12.86 4.62 0.73
CA LEU A 9 13.36 4.39 2.09
C LEU A 9 12.24 3.94 3.04
N SER A 10 11.05 4.53 2.93
CA SER A 10 9.90 4.11 3.75
C SER A 10 9.39 2.72 3.36
N GLY A 11 9.38 2.38 2.06
CA GLY A 11 9.05 1.05 1.57
C GLY A 11 10.05 -0.01 2.05
N LEU A 12 11.34 0.27 1.93
CA LEU A 12 12.40 -0.60 2.45
C LEU A 12 12.33 -0.75 3.97
N ALA A 13 12.05 0.32 4.71
CA ALA A 13 11.88 0.27 6.15
C ALA A 13 10.66 -0.58 6.55
N ALA A 14 9.54 -0.47 5.84
CA ALA A 14 8.36 -1.31 6.07
C ALA A 14 8.65 -2.79 5.80
N VAL A 15 9.33 -3.11 4.69
CA VAL A 15 9.75 -4.49 4.38
C VAL A 15 10.73 -5.02 5.43
N ALA A 16 11.73 -4.21 5.83
CA ALA A 16 12.68 -4.59 6.87
C ALA A 16 12.00 -4.83 8.23
N ALA A 17 11.04 -4.00 8.61
CA ALA A 17 10.26 -4.19 9.84
C ALA A 17 9.45 -5.50 9.81
N ILE A 18 8.83 -5.83 8.67
CA ILE A 18 8.10 -7.09 8.48
C ILE A 18 9.05 -8.29 8.59
N LEU A 19 10.25 -8.21 7.99
CA LEU A 19 11.25 -9.27 8.06
C LEU A 19 11.82 -9.45 9.47
N LEU A 20 12.08 -8.35 10.20
CA LEU A 20 12.54 -8.38 11.59
C LEU A 20 11.52 -9.03 12.53
N VAL A 21 10.23 -8.75 12.33
CA VAL A 21 9.14 -9.37 13.12
C VAL A 21 9.09 -10.88 12.87
N ARG A 22 9.45 -11.37 11.69
CA ARG A 22 9.49 -12.82 11.39
C ARG A 22 10.54 -13.61 12.19
N THR A 23 11.63 -12.99 12.59
CA THR A 23 12.75 -13.67 13.26
C THR A 23 12.50 -13.92 14.74
N SER A 24 11.39 -13.44 15.32
CA SER A 24 11.18 -13.35 16.77
C SER A 24 10.29 -14.44 17.42
N GLY A 25 9.90 -15.52 16.70
CA GLY A 25 9.16 -16.66 17.29
C GLY A 25 7.63 -16.59 17.22
N ALA A 26 6.92 -17.56 17.82
CA ALA A 26 5.47 -17.77 17.66
C ALA A 26 4.57 -16.58 18.12
N SER A 27 5.01 -15.79 19.10
CA SER A 27 4.35 -14.52 19.45
C SER A 27 4.45 -13.47 18.33
N ALA A 28 5.47 -13.55 17.50
CA ALA A 28 5.69 -12.69 16.35
C ALA A 28 4.70 -12.96 15.22
N ALA A 29 4.20 -14.17 15.05
CA ALA A 29 3.26 -14.50 13.98
C ALA A 29 1.94 -13.72 14.13
N ALA A 30 1.40 -13.60 15.34
CA ALA A 30 0.21 -12.79 15.60
C ALA A 30 0.47 -11.29 15.33
N HIS A 31 1.65 -10.79 15.72
CA HIS A 31 2.03 -9.40 15.45
C HIS A 31 2.23 -9.13 13.96
N THR A 32 2.78 -10.09 13.21
CA THR A 32 2.93 -10.00 11.75
C THR A 32 1.58 -9.84 11.09
N TRP A 33 0.61 -10.66 11.44
CA TRP A 33 -0.76 -10.58 10.93
C TRP A 33 -1.40 -9.20 11.15
N HIS A 34 -1.28 -8.66 12.36
CA HIS A 34 -1.81 -7.32 12.66
C HIS A 34 -1.06 -6.22 11.90
N ALA A 35 0.26 -6.31 11.79
CA ALA A 35 1.08 -5.35 11.06
C ALA A 35 0.75 -5.35 9.55
N LEU A 36 0.53 -6.52 8.95
CA LEU A 36 0.14 -6.64 7.55
C LEU A 36 -1.22 -6.00 7.26
N ARG A 37 -2.21 -6.25 8.11
CA ARG A 37 -3.52 -5.61 7.99
C ARG A 37 -3.43 -4.10 8.17
N ALA A 38 -2.64 -3.64 9.13
CA ALA A 38 -2.41 -2.21 9.35
C ALA A 38 -1.73 -1.56 8.13
N ALA A 39 -0.73 -2.21 7.53
CA ALA A 39 -0.05 -1.71 6.33
C ALA A 39 -1.02 -1.56 5.14
N GLY A 40 -1.89 -2.55 4.91
CA GLY A 40 -2.94 -2.47 3.89
C GLY A 40 -3.92 -1.33 4.15
N PHE A 41 -4.33 -1.14 5.41
CA PHE A 41 -5.23 -0.06 5.77
C PHE A 41 -4.59 1.33 5.62
N VAL A 42 -3.31 1.47 6.00
CA VAL A 42 -2.54 2.70 5.78
C VAL A 42 -2.38 3.00 4.29
N ALA A 43 -2.06 1.99 3.46
CA ALA A 43 -2.01 2.15 2.01
C ALA A 43 -3.34 2.67 1.46
N TYR A 44 -4.46 2.08 1.88
CA TYR A 44 -5.80 2.49 1.47
C TYR A 44 -6.09 3.96 1.82
N LEU A 45 -5.81 4.38 3.05
CA LEU A 45 -6.01 5.78 3.47
C LEU A 45 -5.11 6.75 2.68
N LEU A 46 -3.86 6.39 2.46
CA LEU A 46 -2.93 7.19 1.67
C LEU A 46 -3.38 7.33 0.22
N PHE A 47 -3.93 6.27 -0.40
CA PHE A 47 -4.54 6.36 -1.74
C PHE A 47 -5.73 7.30 -1.77
N TRP A 48 -6.59 7.26 -0.76
CA TRP A 48 -7.70 8.20 -0.65
C TRP A 48 -7.23 9.65 -0.61
N VAL A 49 -6.25 9.96 0.23
CA VAL A 49 -5.68 11.31 0.33
C VAL A 49 -5.02 11.71 -0.99
N SER A 50 -4.28 10.79 -1.63
CA SER A 50 -3.66 11.03 -2.92
C SER A 50 -4.70 11.32 -4.00
N CYS A 51 -5.75 10.49 -4.13
CA CYS A 51 -6.81 10.70 -5.11
C CYS A 51 -7.53 12.03 -4.90
N LEU A 52 -7.93 12.34 -3.68
CA LEU A 52 -8.66 13.58 -3.37
C LEU A 52 -7.80 14.82 -3.65
N SER A 53 -6.52 14.82 -3.24
CA SER A 53 -5.62 15.95 -3.48
C SER A 53 -5.27 16.10 -4.96
N GLY A 54 -5.06 14.99 -5.69
CA GLY A 54 -4.83 15.00 -7.13
C GLY A 54 -6.04 15.50 -7.91
N MET A 55 -7.24 15.04 -7.54
CA MET A 55 -8.49 15.49 -8.16
C MET A 55 -8.75 16.99 -7.88
N ALA A 56 -8.54 17.44 -6.65
CA ALA A 56 -8.69 18.84 -6.27
C ALA A 56 -7.70 19.73 -7.07
N PHE A 57 -6.46 19.28 -7.24
CA PHE A 57 -5.47 19.96 -8.07
C PHE A 57 -5.88 20.01 -9.55
N TYR A 58 -6.24 18.86 -10.12
CA TYR A 58 -6.59 18.73 -11.55
C TYR A 58 -7.84 19.55 -11.91
N LEU A 59 -8.88 19.48 -11.11
CA LEU A 59 -10.13 20.20 -11.30
C LEU A 59 -10.05 21.67 -10.86
N ARG A 60 -8.88 22.14 -10.41
CA ARG A 60 -8.66 23.51 -9.90
C ARG A 60 -9.65 23.92 -8.81
N ILE A 61 -10.01 22.98 -7.95
CA ILE A 61 -10.91 23.24 -6.82
C ILE A 61 -10.21 24.16 -5.83
N ALA A 62 -10.81 25.31 -5.55
CA ALA A 62 -10.32 26.23 -4.56
C ALA A 62 -10.55 25.68 -3.15
N VAL A 63 -9.49 25.16 -2.53
CA VAL A 63 -9.53 24.74 -1.12
C VAL A 63 -9.10 25.91 -0.26
N PRO A 64 -9.96 26.41 0.65
CA PRO A 64 -9.62 27.56 1.48
C PRO A 64 -8.30 27.37 2.21
N ARG A 65 -7.44 28.38 2.17
CA ARG A 65 -6.11 28.40 2.79
C ARG A 65 -5.07 27.40 2.26
N VAL A 66 -5.38 26.61 1.22
CA VAL A 66 -4.45 25.64 0.63
C VAL A 66 -4.03 26.08 -0.77
N ARG A 67 -2.73 26.20 -1.01
CA ARG A 67 -2.18 26.54 -2.32
C ARG A 67 -2.21 25.29 -3.23
N ALA A 68 -2.40 25.50 -4.54
CA ALA A 68 -2.38 24.40 -5.52
C ALA A 68 -1.09 23.57 -5.49
N SER A 69 0.06 24.21 -5.23
CA SER A 69 1.35 23.51 -5.07
C SER A 69 1.37 22.53 -3.90
N VAL A 70 0.64 22.84 -2.82
CA VAL A 70 0.51 21.95 -1.66
C VAL A 70 -0.34 20.72 -2.02
N LEU A 71 -1.43 20.91 -2.77
CA LEU A 71 -2.26 19.80 -3.23
C LEU A 71 -1.48 18.86 -4.16
N PHE A 72 -0.69 19.42 -5.07
CA PHE A 72 0.18 18.62 -5.96
C PHE A 72 1.24 17.83 -5.17
N GLU A 73 1.93 18.49 -4.23
CA GLU A 73 2.95 17.82 -3.41
C GLU A 73 2.33 16.76 -2.51
N LEU A 74 1.16 17.03 -1.92
CA LEU A 74 0.41 16.06 -1.13
C LEU A 74 0.04 14.83 -1.96
N HIS A 75 -0.50 15.04 -3.17
CA HIS A 75 -0.78 13.93 -4.11
C HIS A 75 0.47 13.10 -4.38
N ARG A 76 1.58 13.74 -4.72
CA ARG A 76 2.83 13.07 -5.06
C ARG A 76 3.40 12.26 -3.89
N VAL A 77 3.48 12.87 -2.71
CA VAL A 77 4.07 12.21 -1.52
C VAL A 77 3.18 11.07 -1.05
N THR A 78 1.87 11.32 -0.91
CA THR A 78 0.95 10.28 -0.44
C THR A 78 0.79 9.14 -1.44
N GLY A 79 0.85 9.42 -2.76
CA GLY A 79 0.83 8.40 -3.80
C GLY A 79 2.04 7.47 -3.73
N VAL A 80 3.26 8.02 -3.59
CA VAL A 80 4.48 7.22 -3.46
C VAL A 80 4.47 6.40 -2.16
N LEU A 81 4.05 6.99 -1.05
CA LEU A 81 3.93 6.26 0.21
C LEU A 81 2.89 5.15 0.13
N ALA A 82 1.73 5.41 -0.48
CA ALA A 82 0.69 4.43 -0.66
C ALA A 82 1.18 3.22 -1.48
N ALA A 83 1.89 3.47 -2.58
CA ALA A 83 2.48 2.42 -3.40
C ALA A 83 3.53 1.60 -2.61
N ALA A 84 4.35 2.25 -1.80
CA ALA A 84 5.33 1.58 -0.94
C ALA A 84 4.67 0.70 0.13
N PHE A 85 3.62 1.20 0.80
CA PHE A 85 2.85 0.42 1.78
C PHE A 85 2.10 -0.74 1.13
N LEU A 86 1.53 -0.53 -0.07
CA LEU A 86 0.89 -1.59 -0.85
C LEU A 86 1.89 -2.69 -1.21
N ALA A 87 3.06 -2.35 -1.72
CA ALA A 87 4.11 -3.31 -2.05
C ALA A 87 4.54 -4.11 -0.80
N GLY A 88 4.77 -3.43 0.32
CA GLY A 88 5.07 -4.08 1.60
C GLY A 88 3.95 -5.01 2.08
N HIS A 89 2.69 -4.60 1.92
CA HIS A 89 1.53 -5.42 2.24
C HIS A 89 1.48 -6.69 1.37
N LEU A 90 1.65 -6.57 0.05
CA LEU A 90 1.63 -7.71 -0.87
C LEU A 90 2.76 -8.70 -0.58
N VAL A 91 4.00 -8.21 -0.37
CA VAL A 91 5.13 -9.05 0.02
C VAL A 91 4.86 -9.74 1.35
N GLY A 92 4.32 -9.01 2.31
CA GLY A 92 3.99 -9.55 3.62
C GLY A 92 2.94 -10.66 3.55
N VAL A 93 1.90 -10.50 2.74
CA VAL A 93 0.86 -11.54 2.52
C VAL A 93 1.46 -12.80 1.91
N LEU A 94 2.42 -12.68 0.97
CA LEU A 94 3.11 -13.83 0.36
C LEU A 94 4.00 -14.60 1.34
N VAL A 95 4.51 -13.92 2.37
CA VAL A 95 5.40 -14.53 3.34
C VAL A 95 4.71 -14.88 4.66
N ASP A 96 3.40 -14.62 4.78
CA ASP A 96 2.61 -14.95 5.98
C ASP A 96 2.46 -16.47 6.13
N PRO A 97 2.80 -17.07 7.29
CA PRO A 97 2.67 -18.48 7.51
C PRO A 97 1.24 -18.96 7.83
N TRP A 98 0.30 -18.04 8.07
CA TRP A 98 -1.07 -18.39 8.48
C TRP A 98 -1.96 -18.79 7.31
N ILE A 99 -1.75 -18.18 6.14
CA ILE A 99 -2.51 -18.47 4.93
C ILE A 99 -1.51 -18.63 3.80
N ASP A 100 -1.49 -19.81 3.21
CA ASP A 100 -0.61 -20.13 2.09
C ASP A 100 -1.14 -19.50 0.79
N PHE A 101 -0.85 -18.21 0.62
CA PHE A 101 -1.15 -17.51 -0.61
C PHE A 101 -0.08 -17.78 -1.67
N ARG A 102 -0.51 -18.21 -2.84
CA ARG A 102 0.33 -18.29 -4.02
C ARG A 102 0.37 -16.95 -4.75
N VAL A 103 1.43 -16.71 -5.51
CA VAL A 103 1.56 -15.49 -6.33
C VAL A 103 0.34 -15.32 -7.25
N ILE A 104 -0.18 -16.42 -7.81
CA ILE A 104 -1.37 -16.37 -8.68
C ILE A 104 -2.63 -15.90 -7.94
N ASP A 105 -2.77 -16.21 -6.66
CA ASP A 105 -3.91 -15.76 -5.85
C ASP A 105 -3.88 -14.26 -5.61
N ILE A 106 -2.69 -13.66 -5.55
CA ILE A 106 -2.50 -12.20 -5.44
C ILE A 106 -2.73 -11.52 -6.80
N LEU A 107 -2.25 -12.12 -7.89
CA LEU A 107 -2.37 -11.53 -9.23
C LEU A 107 -3.79 -11.61 -9.78
N ALA A 108 -4.49 -12.71 -9.56
CA ALA A 108 -5.84 -12.95 -10.08
C ALA A 108 -6.93 -12.75 -9.02
N GLY A 109 -6.62 -12.94 -7.74
CA GLY A 109 -7.54 -12.79 -6.61
C GLY A 109 -8.66 -13.83 -6.55
N ALA A 110 -9.26 -14.18 -7.68
CA ALA A 110 -10.42 -15.04 -7.77
C ALA A 110 -10.15 -16.53 -7.46
N THR A 111 -8.89 -16.96 -7.53
CA THR A 111 -8.46 -18.36 -7.30
C THR A 111 -8.18 -18.67 -5.83
N ALA A 112 -8.15 -17.67 -4.98
CA ALA A 112 -7.80 -17.84 -3.58
C ALA A 112 -8.88 -18.58 -2.79
N SER A 113 -8.46 -19.45 -1.89
CA SER A 113 -9.35 -20.16 -0.95
C SER A 113 -9.91 -19.26 0.14
N TYR A 114 -9.22 -18.17 0.46
CA TYR A 114 -9.59 -17.21 1.50
C TYR A 114 -10.15 -15.92 0.89
N ARG A 115 -11.43 -15.64 1.14
CA ARG A 115 -12.14 -14.41 0.72
C ARG A 115 -11.88 -13.99 -0.75
N PRO A 116 -12.19 -14.85 -1.73
CA PRO A 116 -11.79 -14.64 -3.13
C PRO A 116 -12.28 -13.31 -3.72
N PHE A 117 -13.49 -12.87 -3.39
CA PHE A 117 -14.03 -11.60 -3.86
C PHE A 117 -13.24 -10.39 -3.35
N ALA A 118 -12.86 -10.38 -2.07
CA ALA A 118 -12.07 -9.29 -1.51
C ALA A 118 -10.65 -9.25 -2.09
N LEU A 119 -10.05 -10.42 -2.30
CA LEU A 119 -8.74 -10.54 -2.96
C LEU A 119 -8.80 -10.12 -4.43
N PHE A 120 -9.84 -10.48 -5.15
CA PHE A 120 -10.04 -10.04 -6.51
C PHE A 120 -10.11 -8.50 -6.61
N LEU A 121 -10.89 -7.85 -5.75
CA LEU A 121 -10.94 -6.38 -5.71
C LEU A 121 -9.57 -5.77 -5.35
N GLY A 122 -8.84 -6.39 -4.41
CA GLY A 122 -7.48 -5.99 -4.07
C GLY A 122 -6.50 -6.12 -5.25
N ALA A 123 -6.58 -7.23 -5.99
CA ALA A 123 -5.78 -7.46 -7.20
C ALA A 123 -6.07 -6.42 -8.29
N VAL A 124 -7.35 -6.13 -8.55
CA VAL A 124 -7.75 -5.08 -9.50
C VAL A 124 -7.19 -3.72 -9.07
N GLY A 125 -7.29 -3.37 -7.78
CA GLY A 125 -6.71 -2.13 -7.25
C GLY A 125 -5.19 -2.08 -7.40
N ALA A 126 -4.49 -3.17 -7.13
CA ALA A 126 -3.04 -3.26 -7.29
C ALA A 126 -2.61 -3.09 -8.77
N TRP A 127 -3.33 -3.70 -9.70
CA TRP A 127 -3.10 -3.52 -11.13
C TRP A 127 -3.36 -2.09 -11.58
N ALA A 128 -4.44 -1.45 -11.11
CA ALA A 128 -4.71 -0.05 -11.40
C ALA A 128 -3.56 0.86 -10.94
N VAL A 129 -3.02 0.62 -9.75
CA VAL A 129 -1.85 1.36 -9.24
C VAL A 129 -0.61 1.10 -10.10
N ALA A 130 -0.34 -0.15 -10.46
CA ALA A 130 0.82 -0.50 -11.28
C ALA A 130 0.77 0.20 -12.66
N ILE A 131 -0.41 0.30 -13.28
CA ILE A 131 -0.60 1.00 -14.56
C ILE A 131 -0.38 2.52 -14.42
N VAL A 132 -0.79 3.11 -13.30
CA VAL A 132 -0.70 4.58 -13.11
C VAL A 132 0.73 5.01 -12.72
N VAL A 133 1.48 4.16 -12.03
CA VAL A 133 2.82 4.46 -11.49
C VAL A 133 3.92 4.05 -12.46
N GLY A 134 3.68 3.02 -13.32
CA GLY A 134 4.64 2.52 -14.33
C GLY A 134 4.57 3.32 -15.59
#